data_f2960a7e8f4ae9ff614df4c3ba2b5dcf
#
_entry.id   f2960a7e8f4ae9ff614df4c3ba2b5dcf
#
_cell.length_a   1.000
_cell.length_b   1.000
_cell.length_c   1.000
_cell.angle_alpha   90.00
_cell.angle_beta   90.00
_cell.angle_gamma   90.00
#
_symmetry.space_group_name_H-M   'P 1'
#
loop_
_entity.id
_entity.type
_entity.pdbx_description
1 polymer ?
#
loop_
_entity_poly.entity_id
_entity_poly.type
_entity_poly.pdbx_seq_one_letter_code
_entity_poly.pdbx_strand_id
1 'polypeptide(L)'
;YKGGRWVSLSLSSSGNKARASAHTLQGGSKYKFRVRAYRRSGSDTMYSDYAYISAYTLPSAVSGLKAGNSSASSVSLSWSKSSYADGYTAEIYKGGQWTNLTVSSGGNSASCTASSLQSGAKYKFRVRAYKNADGKILYSDYAYISAYTLINETVKFYKAEATKNTVTISWYKGSYDAYTAEVYKDGRWTKLTVTVGNGTAKCTATALQSGSAYKFRIKGYKKSGEDTLYSIYSYISVNTLK
;
A
#
# COMPACT_ATOMS: atom_id res chain seq x y z
N TYR A 1 24.49 -26.07 -0.37
CA TYR A 1 23.64 -26.89 -1.22
C TYR A 1 22.57 -25.97 -1.83
N LYS A 2 22.54 -25.87 -3.15
CA LYS A 2 21.67 -24.97 -3.88
C LYS A 2 21.18 -25.70 -5.15
N GLY A 3 19.87 -25.66 -5.42
CA GLY A 3 19.29 -26.29 -6.63
C GLY A 3 19.61 -27.77 -6.79
N GLY A 4 19.52 -28.55 -5.70
CA GLY A 4 19.77 -30.00 -5.75
C GLY A 4 21.23 -30.43 -5.80
N ARG A 5 22.19 -29.50 -5.75
CA ARG A 5 23.63 -29.82 -5.88
C ARG A 5 24.53 -29.00 -4.95
N TRP A 6 25.72 -29.52 -4.68
CA TRP A 6 26.78 -28.78 -4.01
C TRP A 6 27.48 -27.86 -5.02
N VAL A 7 27.62 -26.59 -4.65
CA VAL A 7 28.33 -25.57 -5.42
C VAL A 7 29.56 -25.13 -4.64
N SER A 8 30.71 -25.09 -5.28
CA SER A 8 31.94 -24.60 -4.67
C SER A 8 31.87 -23.10 -4.38
N LEU A 9 32.42 -22.70 -3.25
CA LEU A 9 32.52 -21.30 -2.83
C LEU A 9 33.99 -20.90 -2.78
N SER A 10 34.25 -19.63 -3.13
CA SER A 10 35.57 -19.04 -2.92
C SER A 10 35.82 -18.85 -1.43
N LEU A 11 37.03 -19.19 -1.00
CA LEU A 11 37.48 -19.05 0.37
C LEU A 11 38.44 -17.85 0.48
N SER A 12 38.29 -17.07 1.52
CA SER A 12 39.29 -16.10 1.97
C SER A 12 39.77 -16.47 3.38
N SER A 13 41.06 -16.33 3.65
CA SER A 13 41.66 -16.62 4.97
C SER A 13 42.39 -15.39 5.49
N SER A 14 42.34 -15.18 6.81
CA SER A 14 43.07 -14.13 7.50
C SER A 14 43.44 -14.65 8.90
N GLY A 15 44.71 -14.73 9.18
CA GLY A 15 45.23 -15.38 10.38
C GLY A 15 44.80 -16.84 10.46
N ASN A 16 44.24 -17.25 11.58
CA ASN A 16 43.74 -18.62 11.82
C ASN A 16 42.25 -18.83 11.46
N LYS A 17 41.64 -17.89 10.71
CA LYS A 17 40.23 -17.93 10.29
C LYS A 17 40.11 -18.00 8.79
N ALA A 18 39.19 -18.83 8.31
CA ALA A 18 38.77 -18.87 6.92
C ALA A 18 37.28 -18.52 6.82
N ARG A 19 36.88 -17.87 5.70
CA ARG A 19 35.50 -17.46 5.42
C ARG A 19 35.13 -17.85 3.99
N ALA A 20 33.84 -18.18 3.83
CA ALA A 20 33.22 -18.33 2.52
C ALA A 20 31.90 -17.57 2.50
N SER A 21 31.58 -16.92 1.40
CA SER A 21 30.30 -16.23 1.20
C SER A 21 29.55 -16.83 0.02
N ALA A 22 28.29 -17.12 0.20
CA ALA A 22 27.39 -17.52 -0.87
C ALA A 22 26.50 -16.31 -1.25
N HIS A 23 26.41 -16.04 -2.53
CA HIS A 23 25.64 -14.92 -3.07
C HIS A 23 24.48 -15.42 -3.94
N THR A 24 23.57 -14.50 -4.30
CA THR A 24 22.42 -14.79 -5.17
C THR A 24 21.58 -15.95 -4.61
N LEU A 25 21.39 -15.94 -3.30
CA LEU A 25 20.55 -16.89 -2.59
C LEU A 25 19.12 -16.37 -2.54
N GLN A 26 18.15 -17.29 -2.54
CA GLN A 26 16.74 -16.97 -2.43
C GLN A 26 16.41 -16.58 -0.99
N GLY A 27 15.66 -15.51 -0.79
CA GLY A 27 15.22 -15.07 0.53
C GLY A 27 14.28 -16.09 1.19
N GLY A 28 14.34 -16.18 2.54
CA GLY A 28 13.50 -17.08 3.34
C GLY A 28 13.77 -18.56 3.13
N SER A 29 14.93 -18.94 2.62
CA SER A 29 15.28 -20.32 2.26
C SER A 29 16.37 -20.89 3.15
N LYS A 30 16.30 -22.20 3.44
CA LYS A 30 17.33 -22.93 4.18
C LYS A 30 18.40 -23.44 3.24
N TYR A 31 19.66 -23.15 3.56
CA TYR A 31 20.82 -23.64 2.82
C TYR A 31 21.69 -24.50 3.72
N LYS A 32 22.27 -25.56 3.16
CA LYS A 32 23.28 -26.40 3.81
C LYS A 32 24.65 -26.04 3.26
N PHE A 33 25.61 -25.93 4.14
CA PHE A 33 27.00 -25.70 3.82
C PHE A 33 27.82 -26.88 4.33
N ARG A 34 28.93 -27.17 3.63
CA ARG A 34 29.93 -28.10 4.09
C ARG A 34 31.32 -27.56 3.82
N VAL A 35 32.25 -27.86 4.69
CA VAL A 35 33.66 -27.52 4.56
C VAL A 35 34.50 -28.72 4.95
N ARG A 36 35.63 -28.90 4.28
CA ARG A 36 36.68 -29.86 4.70
C ARG A 36 38.05 -29.23 4.47
N ALA A 37 39.00 -29.64 5.26
CA ALA A 37 40.40 -29.30 5.05
C ALA A 37 41.06 -30.27 4.06
N TYR A 38 42.13 -29.83 3.42
CA TYR A 38 43.01 -30.70 2.66
C TYR A 38 44.47 -30.37 2.86
N ARG A 39 45.33 -31.37 2.67
CA ARG A 39 46.78 -31.23 2.66
C ARG A 39 47.33 -31.85 1.39
N ARG A 40 48.26 -31.17 0.75
CA ARG A 40 49.00 -31.70 -0.41
C ARG A 40 50.34 -32.32 0.06
N SER A 41 50.67 -33.48 -0.50
CA SER A 41 51.94 -34.17 -0.30
C SER A 41 52.41 -34.67 -1.66
N GLY A 42 53.31 -33.94 -2.32
CA GLY A 42 53.65 -34.15 -3.72
C GLY A 42 52.47 -33.97 -4.66
N SER A 43 52.17 -35.00 -5.46
CA SER A 43 51.00 -35.05 -6.33
C SER A 43 49.67 -35.37 -5.62
N ASP A 44 49.76 -35.87 -4.41
CA ASP A 44 48.57 -36.39 -3.68
C ASP A 44 47.89 -35.32 -2.87
N THR A 45 46.56 -35.44 -2.77
CA THR A 45 45.78 -34.59 -1.92
C THR A 45 44.97 -35.42 -0.93
N MET A 46 45.24 -35.22 0.33
CA MET A 46 44.51 -35.86 1.46
C MET A 46 43.45 -34.92 1.97
N TYR A 47 42.26 -35.42 2.30
CA TYR A 47 41.12 -34.64 2.77
C TYR A 47 40.67 -35.08 4.15
N SER A 48 40.23 -34.14 4.95
CA SER A 48 39.47 -34.42 6.15
C SER A 48 38.02 -34.79 5.84
N ASP A 49 37.29 -35.28 6.83
CA ASP A 49 35.84 -35.39 6.77
C ASP A 49 35.20 -34.02 6.60
N TYR A 50 33.95 -33.98 6.08
CA TYR A 50 33.19 -32.77 5.96
C TYR A 50 32.56 -32.37 7.31
N ALA A 51 32.71 -31.09 7.67
CA ALA A 51 31.87 -30.44 8.66
C ALA A 51 30.68 -29.76 7.96
N TYR A 52 29.52 -29.81 8.62
CA TYR A 52 28.24 -29.33 8.05
C TYR A 52 27.60 -28.27 8.92
N ILE A 53 26.99 -27.27 8.29
CA ILE A 53 26.14 -26.25 8.93
C ILE A 53 24.97 -25.88 8.02
N SER A 54 23.86 -25.48 8.62
CA SER A 54 22.72 -24.94 7.89
C SER A 54 22.44 -23.51 8.35
N ALA A 55 21.99 -22.67 7.42
CA ALA A 55 21.58 -21.31 7.70
C ALA A 55 20.37 -20.93 6.83
N TYR A 56 19.56 -20.01 7.33
CA TYR A 56 18.46 -19.41 6.58
C TYR A 56 18.87 -18.04 6.09
N THR A 57 18.44 -17.71 4.88
CA THR A 57 18.40 -16.31 4.43
C THR A 57 17.19 -15.60 5.03
N LEU A 58 17.28 -14.30 5.24
CA LEU A 58 16.12 -13.49 5.65
C LEU A 58 15.06 -13.49 4.53
N PRO A 59 13.76 -13.37 4.87
CA PRO A 59 12.72 -13.14 3.87
C PRO A 59 13.00 -11.86 3.08
N SER A 60 12.56 -11.82 1.84
CA SER A 60 12.62 -10.59 1.04
C SER A 60 11.68 -9.54 1.63
N ALA A 61 12.06 -8.27 1.51
CA ALA A 61 11.20 -7.16 1.90
C ALA A 61 9.86 -7.20 1.15
N VAL A 62 8.84 -6.62 1.75
CA VAL A 62 7.50 -6.53 1.17
C VAL A 62 7.53 -5.68 -0.10
N SER A 63 6.93 -6.17 -1.17
CA SER A 63 6.81 -5.48 -2.46
C SER A 63 5.36 -5.09 -2.75
N GLY A 64 5.16 -4.07 -3.59
CA GLY A 64 3.83 -3.63 -4.00
C GLY A 64 2.99 -3.05 -2.85
N LEU A 65 3.62 -2.57 -1.76
CA LEU A 65 2.92 -1.91 -0.66
C LEU A 65 2.25 -0.64 -1.16
N LYS A 66 0.93 -0.56 -1.00
CA LYS A 66 0.12 0.59 -1.41
C LYS A 66 -1.03 0.85 -0.45
N ALA A 67 -1.43 2.10 -0.35
CA ALA A 67 -2.67 2.48 0.28
C ALA A 67 -3.84 2.14 -0.66
N GLY A 68 -4.87 1.54 -0.11
CA GLY A 68 -6.13 1.25 -0.78
C GLY A 68 -7.20 2.27 -0.43
N ASN A 69 -8.41 1.78 -0.16
CA ASN A 69 -9.53 2.64 0.22
C ASN A 69 -9.28 3.29 1.59
N SER A 70 -9.53 4.60 1.64
CA SER A 70 -9.57 5.36 2.88
C SER A 70 -10.98 5.86 3.15
N SER A 71 -11.36 5.96 4.42
CA SER A 71 -12.54 6.67 4.89
C SER A 71 -12.12 7.85 5.78
N ALA A 72 -13.08 8.53 6.39
CA ALA A 72 -12.77 9.56 7.37
C ALA A 72 -12.14 9.01 8.67
N SER A 73 -12.24 7.71 8.91
CA SER A 73 -11.76 7.07 10.15
C SER A 73 -10.94 5.79 9.92
N SER A 74 -10.62 5.46 8.68
CA SER A 74 -9.86 4.24 8.36
C SER A 74 -8.96 4.40 7.13
N VAL A 75 -7.90 3.61 7.11
CA VAL A 75 -6.99 3.43 5.96
C VAL A 75 -6.73 1.95 5.77
N SER A 76 -6.93 1.45 4.57
CA SER A 76 -6.55 0.09 4.18
C SER A 76 -5.23 0.08 3.43
N LEU A 77 -4.42 -0.93 3.67
CA LEU A 77 -3.16 -1.19 2.96
C LEU A 77 -3.22 -2.56 2.30
N SER A 78 -2.51 -2.72 1.20
CA SER A 78 -2.33 -4.01 0.55
C SER A 78 -0.92 -4.13 -0.02
N TRP A 79 -0.43 -5.37 -0.15
CA TRP A 79 0.89 -5.69 -0.71
C TRP A 79 0.90 -7.06 -1.35
N SER A 80 1.93 -7.33 -2.16
CA SER A 80 2.12 -8.62 -2.80
C SER A 80 2.66 -9.65 -1.82
N LYS A 81 2.15 -10.88 -1.86
CA LYS A 81 2.67 -11.99 -1.05
C LYS A 81 4.01 -12.47 -1.58
N SER A 82 4.91 -12.76 -0.66
CA SER A 82 6.16 -13.46 -0.95
C SER A 82 5.95 -14.96 -0.76
N SER A 83 6.38 -15.78 -1.74
CA SER A 83 6.29 -17.24 -1.70
C SER A 83 7.12 -17.88 -0.58
N TYR A 84 8.05 -17.12 0.00
CA TYR A 84 9.01 -17.60 1.01
C TYR A 84 8.82 -16.95 2.38
N ALA A 85 7.73 -16.21 2.57
CA ALA A 85 7.30 -15.70 3.86
C ALA A 85 6.22 -16.62 4.46
N ASP A 86 6.28 -16.84 5.77
CA ASP A 86 5.21 -17.54 6.50
C ASP A 86 4.08 -16.57 6.88
N GLY A 87 4.41 -15.26 6.97
CA GLY A 87 3.42 -14.23 7.26
C GLY A 87 4.02 -12.82 7.28
N TYR A 88 3.24 -11.88 7.80
CA TYR A 88 3.58 -10.46 7.81
C TYR A 88 3.22 -9.82 9.16
N THR A 89 4.00 -8.81 9.56
CA THR A 89 3.59 -7.86 10.59
C THR A 89 3.35 -6.51 9.94
N ALA A 90 2.23 -5.88 10.26
CA ALA A 90 1.88 -4.54 9.82
C ALA A 90 1.63 -3.66 11.04
N GLU A 91 2.10 -2.44 11.02
CA GLU A 91 2.00 -1.51 12.14
C GLU A 91 1.68 -0.11 11.66
N ILE A 92 0.94 0.63 12.49
CA ILE A 92 0.66 2.07 12.33
C ILE A 92 1.40 2.86 13.41
N TYR A 93 1.95 4.01 13.06
CA TYR A 93 2.50 4.96 14.02
C TYR A 93 1.41 5.91 14.50
N LYS A 94 1.03 5.78 15.77
CA LYS A 94 -0.03 6.56 16.41
C LYS A 94 0.32 6.83 17.86
N GLY A 95 0.11 8.06 18.35
CA GLY A 95 0.40 8.40 19.74
C GLY A 95 1.87 8.23 20.14
N GLY A 96 2.81 8.48 19.25
CA GLY A 96 4.24 8.37 19.54
C GLY A 96 4.81 6.94 19.46
N GLN A 97 4.01 5.93 19.12
CA GLN A 97 4.44 4.52 19.10
C GLN A 97 3.88 3.75 17.89
N TRP A 98 4.55 2.64 17.56
CA TRP A 98 4.10 1.68 16.57
C TRP A 98 3.13 0.69 17.22
N THR A 99 1.94 0.53 16.62
CA THR A 99 0.88 -0.38 17.09
C THR A 99 0.58 -1.41 16.00
N ASN A 100 0.49 -2.68 16.36
CA ASN A 100 0.21 -3.78 15.45
C ASN A 100 -1.19 -3.67 14.84
N LEU A 101 -1.29 -4.06 13.57
CA LEU A 101 -2.53 -4.23 12.82
C LEU A 101 -2.76 -5.70 12.48
N THR A 102 -4.01 -6.13 12.50
CA THR A 102 -4.38 -7.47 12.05
C THR A 102 -4.18 -7.58 10.55
N VAL A 103 -3.42 -8.59 10.13
CA VAL A 103 -3.14 -8.88 8.72
C VAL A 103 -4.04 -10.01 8.23
N SER A 104 -4.69 -9.78 7.10
CA SER A 104 -5.44 -10.78 6.33
C SER A 104 -4.65 -11.15 5.08
N SER A 105 -4.61 -12.43 4.75
CA SER A 105 -3.91 -12.93 3.54
C SER A 105 -4.86 -13.79 2.71
N GLY A 106 -5.00 -13.47 1.42
CA GLY A 106 -5.80 -14.22 0.46
C GLY A 106 -5.17 -14.17 -0.93
N GLY A 107 -5.26 -15.25 -1.71
CA GLY A 107 -4.68 -15.32 -3.05
C GLY A 107 -3.21 -14.89 -3.08
N ASN A 108 -2.88 -13.96 -3.99
CA ASN A 108 -1.52 -13.43 -4.20
C ASN A 108 -1.23 -12.14 -3.42
N SER A 109 -2.13 -11.69 -2.53
CA SER A 109 -1.97 -10.45 -1.77
C SER A 109 -2.22 -10.65 -0.28
N ALA A 110 -1.71 -9.71 0.51
CA ALA A 110 -2.06 -9.56 1.91
C ALA A 110 -2.47 -8.10 2.15
N SER A 111 -3.25 -7.86 3.20
CA SER A 111 -3.82 -6.55 3.52
C SER A 111 -4.00 -6.35 5.02
N CYS A 112 -4.14 -5.11 5.42
CA CYS A 112 -4.59 -4.73 6.76
C CYS A 112 -5.43 -3.45 6.67
N THR A 113 -6.23 -3.20 7.70
CA THR A 113 -6.99 -1.96 7.83
C THR A 113 -6.76 -1.38 9.22
N ALA A 114 -6.36 -0.11 9.26
CA ALA A 114 -6.33 0.67 10.47
C ALA A 114 -7.66 1.42 10.59
N SER A 115 -8.30 1.37 11.75
CA SER A 115 -9.58 2.02 12.07
C SER A 115 -9.47 2.94 13.28
N SER A 116 -10.55 3.64 13.60
CA SER A 116 -10.62 4.61 14.70
C SER A 116 -9.52 5.69 14.58
N LEU A 117 -9.33 6.18 13.38
CA LEU A 117 -8.38 7.23 13.04
C LEU A 117 -9.07 8.61 13.04
N GLN A 118 -8.31 9.67 13.25
CA GLN A 118 -8.80 11.04 13.08
C GLN A 118 -8.97 11.37 11.60
N SER A 119 -10.00 12.12 11.28
CA SER A 119 -10.30 12.54 9.91
C SER A 119 -9.29 13.60 9.42
N GLY A 120 -8.96 13.54 8.13
CA GLY A 120 -8.03 14.48 7.50
C GLY A 120 -6.60 14.42 8.05
N ALA A 121 -6.20 13.30 8.63
CA ALA A 121 -4.90 13.14 9.27
C ALA A 121 -3.97 12.20 8.49
N LYS A 122 -2.65 12.48 8.52
CA LYS A 122 -1.59 11.66 7.93
C LYS A 122 -1.11 10.62 8.94
N TYR A 123 -1.03 9.38 8.50
CA TYR A 123 -0.50 8.27 9.29
C TYR A 123 0.68 7.62 8.56
N LYS A 124 1.67 7.19 9.34
CA LYS A 124 2.78 6.38 8.85
C LYS A 124 2.51 4.91 9.15
N PHE A 125 2.83 4.05 8.21
CA PHE A 125 2.69 2.61 8.34
C PHE A 125 4.01 1.93 7.97
N ARG A 126 4.22 0.74 8.53
CA ARG A 126 5.32 -0.14 8.13
C ARG A 126 4.85 -1.59 8.09
N VAL A 127 5.39 -2.33 7.16
CA VAL A 127 5.09 -3.75 6.96
C VAL A 127 6.38 -4.51 6.73
N ARG A 128 6.51 -5.70 7.31
CA ARG A 128 7.62 -6.62 7.03
C ARG A 128 7.11 -8.06 6.96
N ALA A 129 7.82 -8.87 6.20
CA ALA A 129 7.61 -10.31 6.15
C ALA A 129 8.34 -11.02 7.30
N TYR A 130 7.87 -12.21 7.69
CA TYR A 130 8.60 -13.08 8.60
C TYR A 130 8.63 -14.53 8.09
N LYS A 131 9.63 -15.28 8.58
CA LYS A 131 9.86 -16.70 8.34
C LYS A 131 10.16 -17.40 9.65
N ASN A 132 9.49 -18.51 9.95
CA ASN A 132 9.84 -19.41 11.04
C ASN A 132 11.00 -20.32 10.61
N ALA A 133 12.10 -20.25 11.32
CA ALA A 133 13.33 -20.93 10.99
C ALA A 133 13.85 -21.71 12.23
N ASP A 134 13.53 -23.00 12.29
CA ASP A 134 13.99 -23.89 13.36
C ASP A 134 13.80 -23.29 14.77
N GLY A 135 12.58 -22.78 15.07
CA GLY A 135 12.21 -22.18 16.36
C GLY A 135 12.58 -20.71 16.53
N LYS A 136 13.16 -20.06 15.51
CA LYS A 136 13.44 -18.61 15.49
C LYS A 136 12.61 -17.92 14.42
N ILE A 137 12.17 -16.70 14.69
CA ILE A 137 11.51 -15.86 13.71
C ILE A 137 12.55 -14.95 13.07
N LEU A 138 12.67 -15.05 11.74
CA LEU A 138 13.50 -14.17 10.92
C LEU A 138 12.60 -13.14 10.26
N TYR A 139 13.01 -11.88 10.25
CA TYR A 139 12.26 -10.78 9.66
C TYR A 139 12.99 -10.19 8.47
N SER A 140 12.22 -9.74 7.48
CA SER A 140 12.73 -8.85 6.45
C SER A 140 12.93 -7.42 6.99
N ASP A 141 13.55 -6.56 6.19
CA ASP A 141 13.45 -5.12 6.41
C ASP A 141 12.00 -4.65 6.31
N TYR A 142 11.70 -3.50 6.94
CA TYR A 142 10.40 -2.86 6.83
C TYR A 142 10.24 -2.12 5.51
N ALA A 143 9.09 -2.30 4.87
CA ALA A 143 8.58 -1.38 3.87
C ALA A 143 7.71 -0.31 4.56
N TYR A 144 7.85 0.96 4.16
CA TYR A 144 7.17 2.11 4.77
C TYR A 144 6.24 2.77 3.77
N ILE A 145 5.10 3.26 4.26
CA ILE A 145 4.15 4.07 3.49
C ILE A 145 3.47 5.09 4.40
N SER A 146 3.07 6.22 3.83
CA SER A 146 2.18 7.17 4.50
C SER A 146 0.86 7.24 3.74
N ALA A 147 -0.25 7.41 4.46
CA ALA A 147 -1.57 7.59 3.88
C ALA A 147 -2.41 8.54 4.74
N TYR A 148 -3.45 9.11 4.13
CA TYR A 148 -4.37 10.02 4.77
C TYR A 148 -5.75 9.40 4.92
N THR A 149 -6.42 9.71 6.03
CA THR A 149 -7.87 9.57 6.12
C THR A 149 -8.55 10.68 5.32
N LEU A 150 -9.79 10.44 4.90
CA LEU A 150 -10.61 11.47 4.25
C LEU A 150 -11.01 12.54 5.28
N ILE A 151 -11.27 13.76 4.80
CA ILE A 151 -11.87 14.82 5.61
C ILE A 151 -13.34 14.46 5.83
N ASN A 152 -13.78 14.42 7.10
CA ASN A 152 -15.18 14.12 7.47
C ASN A 152 -16.07 15.37 7.36
N GLU A 153 -15.96 16.07 6.25
CA GLU A 153 -16.81 17.19 5.92
C GLU A 153 -17.46 16.91 4.57
N THR A 154 -18.69 17.32 4.41
CA THR A 154 -19.46 17.22 3.17
C THR A 154 -19.62 18.57 2.52
N VAL A 155 -19.73 18.58 1.21
CA VAL A 155 -20.12 19.78 0.45
C VAL A 155 -21.58 20.07 0.76
N LYS A 156 -21.90 21.31 1.16
CA LYS A 156 -23.27 21.75 1.46
C LYS A 156 -23.90 22.38 0.24
N PHE A 157 -24.81 21.64 -0.39
CA PHE A 157 -25.62 22.17 -1.49
C PHE A 157 -26.60 23.24 -1.01
N TYR A 158 -26.83 24.28 -1.81
CA TYR A 158 -27.84 25.27 -1.52
C TYR A 158 -28.83 25.48 -2.66
N LYS A 159 -28.47 25.12 -3.90
CA LYS A 159 -29.34 25.28 -5.07
C LYS A 159 -29.11 24.19 -6.11
N ALA A 160 -30.19 23.74 -6.71
CA ALA A 160 -30.19 22.93 -7.92
C ALA A 160 -31.21 23.51 -8.91
N GLU A 161 -30.78 23.77 -10.11
CA GLU A 161 -31.61 24.33 -11.20
C GLU A 161 -31.58 23.38 -12.38
N ALA A 162 -32.73 23.11 -12.94
CA ALA A 162 -32.86 22.22 -14.08
C ALA A 162 -33.63 22.90 -15.24
N THR A 163 -33.24 22.57 -16.46
CA THR A 163 -33.99 22.79 -17.69
C THR A 163 -34.38 21.42 -18.28
N LYS A 164 -34.89 21.39 -19.52
CA LYS A 164 -35.18 20.14 -20.24
C LYS A 164 -33.91 19.28 -20.46
N ASN A 165 -32.75 19.91 -20.64
CA ASN A 165 -31.52 19.22 -21.04
C ASN A 165 -30.28 19.65 -20.27
N THR A 166 -30.42 20.42 -19.19
CA THR A 166 -29.31 20.82 -18.30
C THR A 166 -29.70 20.72 -16.84
N VAL A 167 -28.71 20.49 -16.00
CA VAL A 167 -28.82 20.62 -14.54
C VAL A 167 -27.59 21.37 -14.01
N THR A 168 -27.83 22.44 -13.27
CA THR A 168 -26.80 23.19 -12.53
C THR A 168 -26.93 22.94 -11.06
N ILE A 169 -25.86 22.49 -10.44
CA ILE A 169 -25.74 22.29 -8.98
C ILE A 169 -24.82 23.37 -8.41
N SER A 170 -25.26 24.01 -7.35
CA SER A 170 -24.50 25.03 -6.63
C SER A 170 -24.36 24.67 -5.15
N TRP A 171 -23.20 24.97 -4.59
CA TRP A 171 -22.88 24.69 -3.18
C TRP A 171 -22.04 25.79 -2.54
N TYR A 172 -22.01 25.83 -1.21
CA TYR A 172 -21.15 26.74 -0.47
C TYR A 172 -19.69 26.31 -0.58
N LYS A 173 -18.78 27.25 -0.81
CA LYS A 173 -17.36 27.00 -1.00
C LYS A 173 -16.73 26.29 0.22
N GLY A 174 -17.17 26.59 1.43
CA GLY A 174 -16.55 26.02 2.62
C GLY A 174 -15.06 26.33 2.71
N SER A 175 -14.30 25.43 3.35
CA SER A 175 -12.85 25.58 3.59
C SER A 175 -11.95 24.84 2.59
N TYR A 176 -12.50 24.42 1.45
CA TYR A 176 -11.77 23.67 0.42
C TYR A 176 -11.05 24.59 -0.57
N ASP A 177 -9.93 24.14 -1.09
CA ASP A 177 -9.16 24.83 -2.13
C ASP A 177 -9.82 24.66 -3.51
N ALA A 178 -10.34 23.47 -3.80
CA ALA A 178 -11.08 23.18 -5.03
C ALA A 178 -11.97 21.94 -4.89
N TYR A 179 -12.64 21.54 -6.00
CA TYR A 179 -13.66 20.49 -6.02
C TYR A 179 -13.52 19.58 -7.23
N THR A 180 -13.98 18.34 -7.06
CA THR A 180 -14.32 17.42 -8.15
C THR A 180 -15.82 17.24 -8.15
N ALA A 181 -16.47 17.50 -9.28
CA ALA A 181 -17.90 17.27 -9.48
C ALA A 181 -18.09 16.28 -10.64
N GLU A 182 -19.04 15.38 -10.48
CA GLU A 182 -19.33 14.34 -11.47
C GLU A 182 -20.85 14.11 -11.54
N VAL A 183 -21.36 13.81 -12.74
CA VAL A 183 -22.73 13.35 -13.01
C VAL A 183 -22.69 11.87 -13.42
N TYR A 184 -23.65 11.10 -12.93
CA TYR A 184 -23.87 9.72 -13.39
C TYR A 184 -24.78 9.74 -14.61
N LYS A 185 -24.20 9.38 -15.76
CA LYS A 185 -24.85 9.37 -17.08
C LYS A 185 -24.30 8.19 -17.88
N ASP A 186 -25.18 7.51 -18.64
CA ASP A 186 -24.80 6.39 -19.51
C ASP A 186 -23.99 5.29 -18.79
N GLY A 187 -24.41 4.93 -17.57
CA GLY A 187 -23.78 3.87 -16.76
C GLY A 187 -22.46 4.23 -16.10
N ARG A 188 -21.99 5.48 -16.19
CA ARG A 188 -20.70 5.92 -15.65
C ARG A 188 -20.72 7.32 -15.04
N TRP A 189 -19.75 7.56 -14.15
CA TRP A 189 -19.49 8.90 -13.62
C TRP A 189 -18.66 9.72 -14.62
N THR A 190 -19.19 10.87 -15.02
CA THR A 190 -18.55 11.80 -15.96
C THR A 190 -18.20 13.09 -15.22
N LYS A 191 -16.94 13.53 -15.33
CA LYS A 191 -16.44 14.76 -14.69
C LYS A 191 -17.11 15.99 -15.29
N LEU A 192 -17.39 16.97 -14.42
CA LEU A 192 -17.92 18.28 -14.76
C LEU A 192 -16.90 19.37 -14.43
N THR A 193 -16.89 20.43 -15.23
CA THR A 193 -16.13 21.64 -14.94
C THR A 193 -16.78 22.36 -13.77
N VAL A 194 -15.97 22.71 -12.77
CA VAL A 194 -16.41 23.47 -11.59
C VAL A 194 -15.96 24.92 -11.73
N THR A 195 -16.91 25.83 -11.59
CA THR A 195 -16.63 27.27 -11.44
C THR A 195 -16.70 27.64 -9.97
N VAL A 196 -15.63 28.24 -9.44
CA VAL A 196 -15.56 28.68 -8.05
C VAL A 196 -15.63 30.20 -8.02
N GLY A 197 -16.63 30.74 -7.32
CA GLY A 197 -16.84 32.16 -7.08
C GLY A 197 -16.52 32.57 -5.66
N ASN A 198 -16.89 33.77 -5.30
CA ASN A 198 -16.73 34.31 -3.95
C ASN A 198 -17.80 33.71 -3.03
N GLY A 199 -17.41 32.74 -2.20
CA GLY A 199 -18.27 32.05 -1.24
C GLY A 199 -19.08 30.88 -1.78
N THR A 200 -19.14 30.66 -3.10
CA THR A 200 -19.90 29.57 -3.71
C THR A 200 -19.15 28.90 -4.86
N ALA A 201 -19.58 27.70 -5.22
CA ALA A 201 -19.09 27.00 -6.39
C ALA A 201 -20.28 26.32 -7.10
N LYS A 202 -20.14 26.08 -8.40
CA LYS A 202 -21.17 25.42 -9.23
C LYS A 202 -20.58 24.56 -10.32
N CYS A 203 -21.37 23.62 -10.79
CA CYS A 203 -21.13 22.88 -12.03
C CYS A 203 -22.43 22.72 -12.81
N THR A 204 -22.34 22.58 -14.14
CA THR A 204 -23.47 22.35 -15.00
C THR A 204 -23.24 21.11 -15.85
N ALA A 205 -24.19 20.18 -15.81
CA ALA A 205 -24.27 19.06 -16.73
C ALA A 205 -25.18 19.45 -17.91
N THR A 206 -24.76 19.14 -19.11
CA THR A 206 -25.46 19.45 -20.36
C THR A 206 -25.77 18.19 -21.18
N ALA A 207 -26.53 18.32 -22.23
CA ALA A 207 -26.93 17.22 -23.10
C ALA A 207 -27.57 16.05 -22.29
N LEU A 208 -28.47 16.40 -21.38
CA LEU A 208 -29.27 15.48 -20.60
C LEU A 208 -30.61 15.20 -21.29
N GLN A 209 -31.23 14.06 -21.02
CA GLN A 209 -32.58 13.74 -21.49
C GLN A 209 -33.63 14.45 -20.64
N SER A 210 -34.70 14.95 -21.29
CA SER A 210 -35.80 15.60 -20.60
C SER A 210 -36.58 14.62 -19.74
N GLY A 211 -37.09 15.08 -18.59
CA GLY A 211 -37.89 14.27 -17.65
C GLY A 211 -37.13 13.14 -16.96
N SER A 212 -35.81 13.18 -16.97
CA SER A 212 -34.94 12.10 -16.49
C SER A 212 -34.22 12.47 -15.18
N ALA A 213 -34.00 11.47 -14.31
CA ALA A 213 -33.28 11.64 -13.03
C ALA A 213 -31.78 11.45 -13.21
N TYR A 214 -31.02 12.38 -12.67
CA TYR A 214 -29.55 12.32 -12.68
C TYR A 214 -29.00 12.42 -11.28
N LYS A 215 -27.96 11.60 -11.00
CA LYS A 215 -27.22 11.65 -9.73
C LYS A 215 -25.93 12.43 -9.93
N PHE A 216 -25.63 13.29 -8.98
CA PHE A 216 -24.38 14.04 -8.92
C PHE A 216 -23.62 13.66 -7.66
N ARG A 217 -22.30 13.69 -7.75
CA ARG A 217 -21.44 13.60 -6.58
C ARG A 217 -20.35 14.67 -6.64
N ILE A 218 -20.13 15.32 -5.50
CA ILE A 218 -19.14 16.38 -5.36
C ILE A 218 -18.27 16.06 -4.12
N LYS A 219 -16.98 16.26 -4.24
CA LYS A 219 -16.05 16.29 -3.11
C LYS A 219 -15.13 17.49 -3.21
N GLY A 220 -14.81 18.06 -2.06
CA GLY A 220 -13.77 19.08 -1.93
C GLY A 220 -12.40 18.47 -1.70
N TYR A 221 -11.36 19.25 -1.90
CA TYR A 221 -10.01 18.88 -1.49
C TYR A 221 -9.23 20.09 -0.96
N LYS A 222 -8.25 19.80 -0.08
CA LYS A 222 -7.26 20.75 0.43
C LYS A 222 -5.87 20.29 0.05
N LYS A 223 -5.00 21.22 -0.28
CA LYS A 223 -3.57 20.94 -0.45
C LYS A 223 -2.87 21.06 0.90
N SER A 224 -1.98 20.11 1.20
CA SER A 224 -1.14 20.13 2.39
C SER A 224 0.30 19.81 1.98
N GLY A 225 1.07 20.84 1.62
CA GLY A 225 2.34 20.70 0.93
C GLY A 225 2.13 20.04 -0.45
N GLU A 226 2.84 18.96 -0.72
CA GLU A 226 2.69 18.17 -1.96
C GLU A 226 1.48 17.21 -1.93
N ASP A 227 0.87 16.99 -0.78
CA ASP A 227 -0.23 16.05 -0.60
C ASP A 227 -1.60 16.71 -0.86
N THR A 228 -2.58 15.91 -1.28
CA THR A 228 -3.97 16.35 -1.49
C THR A 228 -4.90 15.52 -0.59
N LEU A 229 -5.61 16.21 0.29
CA LEU A 229 -6.60 15.61 1.19
C LEU A 229 -7.99 15.82 0.60
N TYR A 230 -8.75 14.73 0.45
CA TYR A 230 -10.10 14.76 -0.11
C TYR A 230 -11.15 14.66 0.99
N SER A 231 -12.31 15.33 0.79
CA SER A 231 -13.51 15.06 1.57
C SER A 231 -14.16 13.75 1.14
N ILE A 232 -15.12 13.29 1.93
CA ILE A 232 -16.09 12.30 1.46
C ILE A 232 -16.96 12.93 0.37
N TYR A 233 -17.57 12.10 -0.49
CA TYR A 233 -18.49 12.56 -1.50
C TYR A 233 -19.82 13.00 -0.88
N SER A 234 -20.34 14.15 -1.33
CA SER A 234 -21.73 14.57 -1.16
C SER A 234 -22.52 14.20 -2.40
N TYR A 235 -23.71 13.69 -2.24
CA TYR A 235 -24.58 13.23 -3.32
C TYR A 235 -25.87 14.02 -3.38
N ILE A 236 -26.35 14.30 -4.60
CA ILE A 236 -27.68 14.90 -4.85
C ILE A 236 -28.27 14.28 -6.12
N SER A 237 -29.59 14.12 -6.15
CA SER A 237 -30.33 13.69 -7.34
C SER A 237 -31.25 14.82 -7.78
N VAL A 238 -31.28 15.07 -9.09
CA VAL A 238 -32.11 16.14 -9.69
C VAL A 238 -32.71 15.61 -10.98
N ASN A 239 -34.00 15.95 -11.21
CA ASN A 239 -34.70 15.64 -12.46
C ASN A 239 -34.61 16.83 -13.43
N THR A 240 -34.40 16.55 -14.71
CA THR A 240 -34.61 17.53 -15.78
C THR A 240 -36.11 17.80 -15.95
N LEU A 241 -36.46 18.98 -16.46
CA LEU A 241 -37.83 19.32 -16.80
C LEU A 241 -38.34 18.45 -17.98
N LYS A 242 -39.65 18.24 -18.04
CA LYS A 242 -40.33 17.58 -19.16
C LYS A 242 -40.47 18.49 -20.39
#